data_6ceaa377f7e9165551167071516ed094
#
_entry.id   6ceaa377f7e9165551167071516ed094
#
_cell.length_a   1.000
_cell.length_b   1.000
_cell.length_c   1.000
_cell.angle_alpha   90.00
_cell.angle_beta   90.00
_cell.angle_gamma   90.00
#
_symmetry.space_group_name_H-M   'P 1'
#
loop_
_entity.id
_entity.type
_entity.pdbx_description
1 polymer ?
#
loop_
_entity_poly.entity_id
_entity_poly.type
_entity_poly.pdbx_seq_one_letter_code
_entity_poly.pdbx_strand_id
1 'polypeptide(L)'
;MRKTSVYLPDALKRRLGALAERTGVSEAELIRESIERRLAGSERPVRAAAPVPGRLVGVGVGPGPSDLVTVRALDALRRADRVVAPCTSLDAVGRAEAIVRDAAPDVVVERMVFVMARDHDARAAALAEVCDRVAAHLAAGEEVAFITLGDPNLYSTVSSVIAGVRARRPETEIATVAGITAFQALAMEGPAMLADEQQSLVLVPASAPAEIIEAELARSDRSVVLYKAGGRIAALADALASAARLDGAVMGELIGMPGE
;
A
#
# COMPACT_ATOMS: atom_id res chain seq x y z
N MET A 1 37.67 42.52 1.00
CA MET A 1 36.79 41.68 1.84
C MET A 1 35.41 42.31 1.85
N ARG A 2 34.35 41.51 1.61
CA ARG A 2 32.94 41.95 1.79
C ARG A 2 32.47 41.57 3.21
N LYS A 3 31.84 42.51 3.91
CA LYS A 3 31.31 42.28 5.26
C LYS A 3 29.98 41.55 5.15
N THR A 4 29.81 40.41 5.90
CA THR A 4 28.56 39.67 6.02
C THR A 4 28.22 39.58 7.50
N SER A 5 26.98 39.81 7.86
CA SER A 5 26.47 39.65 9.24
C SER A 5 25.73 38.30 9.37
N VAL A 6 26.02 37.56 10.43
CA VAL A 6 25.38 36.27 10.75
C VAL A 6 24.64 36.42 12.06
N TYR A 7 23.34 36.05 12.07
CA TYR A 7 22.54 36.01 13.27
C TYR A 7 22.48 34.56 13.77
N LEU A 8 22.84 34.34 15.03
CA LEU A 8 22.85 33.04 15.67
C LEU A 8 21.81 32.98 16.79
N PRO A 9 21.06 31.87 16.96
CA PRO A 9 20.25 31.66 18.14
C PRO A 9 21.11 31.70 19.42
N ASP A 10 20.56 32.21 20.52
CA ASP A 10 21.30 32.43 21.79
C ASP A 10 22.01 31.16 22.30
N ALA A 11 21.38 30.01 22.17
CA ALA A 11 21.99 28.73 22.57
C ALA A 11 23.26 28.41 21.76
N LEU A 12 23.25 28.69 20.45
CA LEU A 12 24.39 28.46 19.57
C LEU A 12 25.47 29.51 19.81
N LYS A 13 25.08 30.75 20.05
CA LYS A 13 26.01 31.84 20.40
C LYS A 13 26.78 31.54 21.69
N ARG A 14 26.13 31.07 22.74
CA ARG A 14 26.80 30.64 23.99
C ARG A 14 27.78 29.50 23.77
N ARG A 15 27.41 28.51 22.98
CA ARG A 15 28.30 27.37 22.64
C ARG A 15 29.52 27.81 21.82
N LEU A 16 29.35 28.77 20.92
CA LEU A 16 30.43 29.33 20.12
C LEU A 16 31.40 30.09 21.02
N GLY A 17 30.93 30.94 21.94
CA GLY A 17 31.76 31.66 22.92
C GLY A 17 32.57 30.69 23.80
N ALA A 18 31.94 29.69 24.36
CA ALA A 18 32.63 28.68 25.18
C ALA A 18 33.69 27.88 24.36
N LEU A 19 33.47 27.66 23.07
CA LEU A 19 34.47 27.04 22.20
C LEU A 19 35.63 27.97 21.94
N ALA A 20 35.39 29.26 21.66
CA ALA A 20 36.37 30.29 21.45
C ALA A 20 37.31 30.43 22.66
N GLU A 21 36.78 30.53 23.86
CA GLU A 21 37.54 30.55 25.13
C GLU A 21 38.42 29.31 25.31
N ARG A 22 37.87 28.13 25.01
CA ARG A 22 38.58 26.86 25.19
C ARG A 22 39.70 26.64 24.19
N THR A 23 39.53 27.15 22.97
CA THR A 23 40.50 26.93 21.88
C THR A 23 41.47 28.11 21.65
N GLY A 24 41.19 29.28 22.26
CA GLY A 24 41.96 30.50 22.01
C GLY A 24 41.77 31.11 20.60
N VAL A 25 40.79 30.62 19.86
CA VAL A 25 40.45 31.07 18.50
C VAL A 25 39.24 31.99 18.55
N SER A 26 39.26 33.11 17.82
CA SER A 26 38.14 34.04 17.81
C SER A 26 36.85 33.40 17.25
N GLU A 27 35.69 33.85 17.75
CA GLU A 27 34.39 33.35 17.23
C GLU A 27 34.28 33.56 15.71
N ALA A 28 34.77 34.68 15.19
CA ALA A 28 34.74 34.99 13.76
C ALA A 28 35.60 34.01 12.93
N GLU A 29 36.71 33.58 13.48
CA GLU A 29 37.59 32.58 12.88
C GLU A 29 36.96 31.20 12.87
N LEU A 30 36.34 30.78 13.99
CA LEU A 30 35.62 29.53 14.09
C LEU A 30 34.44 29.46 13.12
N ILE A 31 33.72 30.56 12.93
CA ILE A 31 32.62 30.63 11.94
C ILE A 31 33.21 30.51 10.52
N ARG A 32 34.29 31.24 10.20
CA ARG A 32 34.94 31.21 8.88
C ARG A 32 35.44 29.79 8.56
N GLU A 33 36.17 29.18 9.47
CA GLU A 33 36.68 27.83 9.32
C GLU A 33 35.56 26.79 9.15
N SER A 34 34.45 26.94 9.88
CA SER A 34 33.29 26.07 9.74
C SER A 34 32.62 26.20 8.37
N ILE A 35 32.52 27.43 7.84
CA ILE A 35 31.98 27.69 6.50
C ILE A 35 32.94 27.15 5.44
N GLU A 36 34.27 27.41 5.53
CA GLU A 36 35.26 26.89 4.59
C GLU A 36 35.27 25.36 4.58
N ARG A 37 35.24 24.73 5.75
CA ARG A 37 35.16 23.26 5.85
C ARG A 37 33.89 22.72 5.20
N ARG A 38 32.77 23.41 5.34
CA ARG A 38 31.50 23.05 4.68
C ARG A 38 31.56 23.24 3.18
N LEU A 39 32.13 24.30 2.69
CA LEU A 39 32.33 24.57 1.27
C LEU A 39 33.31 23.57 0.64
N ALA A 40 34.45 23.32 1.27
CA ALA A 40 35.41 22.31 0.80
C ALA A 40 34.79 20.90 0.75
N GLY A 41 33.90 20.61 1.68
CA GLY A 41 33.09 19.38 1.65
C GLY A 41 32.06 19.35 0.50
N SER A 42 31.62 20.52 0.01
CA SER A 42 30.69 20.64 -1.11
C SER A 42 31.41 20.69 -2.48
N GLU A 43 32.70 20.98 -2.51
CA GLU A 43 33.54 20.92 -3.72
C GLU A 43 34.06 19.51 -4.05
N ARG A 44 33.82 18.52 -3.20
CA ARG A 44 33.94 17.14 -3.67
C ARG A 44 33.00 17.00 -4.87
N PRO A 45 33.49 16.50 -6.03
CA PRO A 45 32.60 16.21 -7.13
C PRO A 45 31.47 15.39 -6.53
N VAL A 46 30.24 15.89 -6.68
CA VAL A 46 29.04 15.11 -6.36
C VAL A 46 29.22 13.91 -7.26
N ARG A 47 29.79 12.83 -6.72
CA ARG A 47 29.67 11.51 -7.30
C ARG A 47 28.17 11.37 -7.36
N ALA A 48 27.62 11.42 -8.59
CA ALA A 48 26.20 11.30 -8.77
C ALA A 48 25.79 10.16 -7.85
N ALA A 49 25.07 10.48 -6.79
CA ALA A 49 24.64 9.47 -5.83
C ALA A 49 24.03 8.40 -6.70
N ALA A 50 24.49 7.16 -6.57
CA ALA A 50 23.87 6.08 -7.31
C ALA A 50 22.38 6.27 -7.08
N PRO A 51 21.55 6.35 -8.14
CA PRO A 51 20.15 6.69 -8.01
C PRO A 51 19.59 5.82 -6.90
N VAL A 52 19.00 6.46 -5.88
CA VAL A 52 18.37 5.70 -4.77
C VAL A 52 17.41 4.73 -5.46
N PRO A 53 17.55 3.43 -5.24
CA PRO A 53 16.66 2.49 -5.91
C PRO A 53 15.22 2.86 -5.61
N GLY A 54 14.38 2.97 -6.63
CA GLY A 54 12.97 3.25 -6.44
C GLY A 54 12.34 2.17 -5.55
N ARG A 55 11.29 2.53 -4.83
CA ARG A 55 10.60 1.65 -3.88
C ARG A 55 9.17 1.38 -4.32
N LEU A 56 8.75 0.11 -4.31
CA LEU A 56 7.36 -0.28 -4.55
C LEU A 56 6.66 -0.55 -3.22
N VAL A 57 5.57 0.16 -2.96
CA VAL A 57 4.75 -0.03 -1.76
C VAL A 57 3.35 -0.48 -2.17
N GLY A 58 2.97 -1.71 -1.84
CA GLY A 58 1.57 -2.17 -1.97
C GLY A 58 0.74 -1.59 -0.83
N VAL A 59 -0.27 -0.79 -1.14
CA VAL A 59 -1.07 -0.09 -0.12
C VAL A 59 -2.51 -0.58 -0.14
N GLY A 60 -2.95 -1.17 0.99
CA GLY A 60 -4.35 -1.51 1.21
C GLY A 60 -5.16 -0.28 1.59
N VAL A 61 -6.20 0.01 0.81
CA VAL A 61 -7.07 1.17 1.05
C VAL A 61 -8.39 0.81 1.75
N GLY A 62 -8.47 -0.36 2.33
CA GLY A 62 -9.68 -0.79 3.01
C GLY A 62 -10.76 -1.32 2.06
N PRO A 63 -11.92 -1.71 2.61
CA PRO A 63 -12.95 -2.46 1.88
C PRO A 63 -13.95 -1.60 1.12
N GLY A 64 -14.13 -0.32 1.50
CA GLY A 64 -15.17 0.57 0.93
C GLY A 64 -15.18 1.96 1.58
N PRO A 65 -15.66 2.10 2.83
CA PRO A 65 -15.69 3.40 3.50
C PRO A 65 -14.32 4.01 3.65
N SER A 66 -14.21 5.32 3.43
CA SER A 66 -12.94 6.05 3.48
C SER A 66 -12.37 6.18 4.90
N ASP A 67 -13.20 6.12 5.92
CA ASP A 67 -12.80 6.10 7.33
C ASP A 67 -12.18 4.76 7.78
N LEU A 68 -12.30 3.72 6.95
CA LEU A 68 -11.60 2.45 7.13
C LEU A 68 -10.22 2.41 6.46
N VAL A 69 -9.76 3.52 5.90
CA VAL A 69 -8.37 3.66 5.43
C VAL A 69 -7.46 3.86 6.63
N THR A 70 -6.41 3.07 6.75
CA THR A 70 -5.49 3.19 7.88
C THR A 70 -4.67 4.49 7.79
N VAL A 71 -4.34 5.11 8.93
CA VAL A 71 -3.46 6.29 8.99
C VAL A 71 -2.14 6.03 8.27
N ARG A 72 -1.57 4.82 8.41
CA ARG A 72 -0.34 4.44 7.71
C ARG A 72 -0.52 4.40 6.20
N ALA A 73 -1.69 4.00 5.70
CA ALA A 73 -1.99 4.02 4.27
C ALA A 73 -2.05 5.46 3.75
N LEU A 74 -2.74 6.38 4.45
CA LEU A 74 -2.78 7.80 4.10
C LEU A 74 -1.37 8.42 4.06
N ASP A 75 -0.54 8.14 5.05
CA ASP A 75 0.85 8.61 5.09
C ASP A 75 1.68 8.05 3.93
N ALA A 76 1.50 6.78 3.56
CA ALA A 76 2.20 6.16 2.44
C ALA A 76 1.77 6.78 1.10
N LEU A 77 0.47 7.02 0.91
CA LEU A 77 -0.08 7.65 -0.30
C LEU A 77 0.46 9.08 -0.49
N ARG A 78 0.55 9.87 0.59
CA ARG A 78 1.05 11.26 0.53
C ARG A 78 2.56 11.37 0.32
N ARG A 79 3.32 10.34 0.74
CA ARG A 79 4.79 10.32 0.55
C ARG A 79 5.21 9.82 -0.82
N ALA A 80 4.41 8.99 -1.45
CA ALA A 80 4.75 8.39 -2.72
C ALA A 80 4.86 9.44 -3.83
N ASP A 81 5.87 9.30 -4.69
CA ASP A 81 6.03 10.12 -5.90
C ASP A 81 4.94 9.79 -6.92
N ARG A 82 4.48 8.53 -6.92
CA ARG A 82 3.39 8.03 -7.77
C ARG A 82 2.42 7.17 -6.99
N VAL A 83 1.13 7.46 -7.12
CA VAL A 83 0.07 6.58 -6.63
C VAL A 83 -0.63 5.95 -7.83
N VAL A 84 -0.57 4.63 -7.92
CA VAL A 84 -1.07 3.84 -9.05
C VAL A 84 -2.28 3.02 -8.61
N ALA A 85 -3.37 3.15 -9.36
CA ALA A 85 -4.59 2.37 -9.16
C ALA A 85 -4.84 1.38 -10.30
N PRO A 86 -5.14 0.11 -10.02
CA PRO A 86 -5.68 -0.79 -11.02
C PRO A 86 -7.10 -0.38 -11.42
N CYS A 87 -7.37 -0.35 -12.70
CA CYS A 87 -8.71 -0.10 -13.25
C CYS A 87 -9.02 -1.08 -14.39
N THR A 88 -10.29 -1.23 -14.74
CA THR A 88 -10.73 -2.03 -15.89
C THR A 88 -10.81 -1.21 -17.18
N SER A 89 -10.92 0.11 -17.03
CA SER A 89 -10.95 1.10 -18.13
C SER A 89 -10.38 2.41 -17.60
N LEU A 90 -9.71 3.18 -18.45
CA LEU A 90 -9.23 4.53 -18.12
C LEU A 90 -10.36 5.53 -17.90
N ASP A 91 -11.53 5.28 -18.50
CA ASP A 91 -12.71 6.15 -18.41
C ASP A 91 -13.51 5.96 -17.12
N ALA A 92 -13.28 4.87 -16.39
CA ALA A 92 -13.99 4.54 -15.16
C ALA A 92 -13.12 4.65 -13.93
N VAL A 93 -13.64 5.25 -12.85
CA VAL A 93 -12.99 5.28 -11.54
C VAL A 93 -13.10 3.89 -10.91
N GLY A 94 -11.97 3.28 -10.62
CA GLY A 94 -11.92 2.01 -9.88
C GLY A 94 -12.28 2.20 -8.40
N ARG A 95 -12.76 1.13 -7.73
CA ARG A 95 -13.16 1.20 -6.31
C ARG A 95 -12.04 1.68 -5.39
N ALA A 96 -10.84 1.14 -5.53
CA ALA A 96 -9.70 1.57 -4.73
C ALA A 96 -9.35 3.06 -4.96
N GLU A 97 -9.46 3.54 -6.19
CA GLU A 97 -9.27 4.96 -6.51
C GLU A 97 -10.37 5.82 -5.88
N ALA A 98 -11.64 5.38 -5.92
CA ALA A 98 -12.75 6.11 -5.31
C ALA A 98 -12.53 6.34 -3.81
N ILE A 99 -12.09 5.30 -3.10
CA ILE A 99 -11.74 5.37 -1.67
C ILE A 99 -10.62 6.40 -1.43
N VAL A 100 -9.55 6.36 -2.24
CA VAL A 100 -8.44 7.31 -2.08
C VAL A 100 -8.88 8.74 -2.36
N ARG A 101 -9.71 8.98 -3.37
CA ARG A 101 -10.24 10.31 -3.69
C ARG A 101 -11.07 10.91 -2.55
N ASP A 102 -11.79 10.06 -1.81
CA ASP A 102 -12.58 10.49 -0.67
C ASP A 102 -11.70 10.69 0.58
N ALA A 103 -10.81 9.74 0.89
CA ALA A 103 -9.94 9.77 2.07
C ALA A 103 -8.76 10.77 1.97
N ALA A 104 -8.26 11.02 0.76
CA ALA A 104 -7.09 11.85 0.48
C ALA A 104 -7.27 12.59 -0.86
N PRO A 105 -8.14 13.60 -0.94
CA PRO A 105 -8.45 14.32 -2.19
C PRO A 105 -7.26 15.10 -2.75
N ASP A 106 -6.22 15.31 -1.96
CA ASP A 106 -4.94 15.91 -2.34
C ASP A 106 -4.01 14.97 -3.12
N VAL A 107 -4.31 13.66 -3.13
CA VAL A 107 -3.49 12.64 -3.78
C VAL A 107 -3.92 12.45 -5.24
N VAL A 108 -2.96 12.61 -6.15
CA VAL A 108 -3.17 12.35 -7.59
C VAL A 108 -2.96 10.86 -7.87
N VAL A 109 -3.97 10.22 -8.48
CA VAL A 109 -3.94 8.78 -8.78
C VAL A 109 -3.77 8.57 -10.28
N GLU A 110 -2.74 7.80 -10.65
CA GLU A 110 -2.48 7.32 -12.01
C GLU A 110 -3.19 5.98 -12.22
N ARG A 111 -4.02 5.89 -13.26
CA ARG A 111 -4.74 4.66 -13.60
C ARG A 111 -3.90 3.76 -14.48
N MET A 112 -3.89 2.47 -14.15
CA MET A 112 -3.30 1.43 -15.00
C MET A 112 -4.32 0.33 -15.30
N VAL A 113 -4.49 0.00 -16.56
CA VAL A 113 -5.54 -0.94 -17.00
C VAL A 113 -5.14 -2.38 -16.68
N PHE A 114 -5.99 -3.04 -15.91
CA PHE A 114 -5.94 -4.48 -15.65
C PHE A 114 -7.11 -5.15 -16.37
N VAL A 115 -6.81 -5.86 -17.43
CA VAL A 115 -7.84 -6.58 -18.18
C VAL A 115 -8.37 -7.75 -17.35
N MET A 116 -9.66 -7.68 -16.99
CA MET A 116 -10.36 -8.76 -16.27
C MET A 116 -10.98 -9.79 -17.23
N ALA A 117 -10.46 -9.89 -18.47
CA ALA A 117 -10.94 -10.83 -19.47
C ALA A 117 -10.76 -12.29 -19.02
N ARG A 118 -11.59 -13.19 -19.58
CA ARG A 118 -11.40 -14.64 -19.43
C ARG A 118 -10.16 -15.13 -20.22
N ASP A 119 -9.72 -14.37 -21.18
CA ASP A 119 -8.51 -14.62 -21.98
C ASP A 119 -7.26 -14.45 -21.10
N HIS A 120 -6.55 -15.54 -20.91
CA HIS A 120 -5.33 -15.59 -20.12
C HIS A 120 -4.19 -14.75 -20.74
N ASP A 121 -4.05 -14.77 -22.06
CA ASP A 121 -2.96 -14.10 -22.76
C ASP A 121 -3.16 -12.57 -22.73
N ALA A 122 -4.39 -12.09 -22.94
CA ALA A 122 -4.73 -10.69 -22.80
C ALA A 122 -4.48 -10.16 -21.36
N ARG A 123 -4.80 -10.98 -20.35
CA ARG A 123 -4.51 -10.64 -18.94
C ARG A 123 -3.02 -10.59 -18.67
N ALA A 124 -2.26 -11.54 -19.19
CA ALA A 124 -0.80 -11.58 -19.01
C ALA A 124 -0.13 -10.38 -19.70
N ALA A 125 -0.56 -10.02 -20.91
CA ALA A 125 -0.07 -8.85 -21.64
C ALA A 125 -0.34 -7.54 -20.88
N ALA A 126 -1.57 -7.34 -20.40
CA ALA A 126 -1.92 -6.15 -19.63
C ALA A 126 -1.12 -6.06 -18.32
N LEU A 127 -0.93 -7.16 -17.61
CA LEU A 127 -0.09 -7.21 -16.41
C LEU A 127 1.38 -6.87 -16.75
N ALA A 128 1.89 -7.37 -17.87
CA ALA A 128 3.25 -7.08 -18.31
C ALA A 128 3.44 -5.56 -18.55
N GLU A 129 2.51 -4.91 -19.25
CA GLU A 129 2.52 -3.47 -19.49
C GLU A 129 2.53 -2.67 -18.18
N VAL A 130 1.66 -3.02 -17.22
CA VAL A 130 1.66 -2.40 -15.89
C VAL A 130 2.99 -2.57 -15.18
N CYS A 131 3.57 -3.77 -15.20
CA CYS A 131 4.86 -4.03 -14.57
C CYS A 131 6.00 -3.25 -15.25
N ASP A 132 5.96 -3.07 -16.58
CA ASP A 132 6.94 -2.27 -17.32
C ASP A 132 6.86 -0.79 -16.94
N ARG A 133 5.65 -0.23 -16.83
CA ARG A 133 5.43 1.17 -16.41
C ARG A 133 5.87 1.39 -14.96
N VAL A 134 5.49 0.52 -14.04
CA VAL A 134 5.94 0.58 -12.64
C VAL A 134 7.46 0.46 -12.57
N ALA A 135 8.08 -0.47 -13.30
CA ALA A 135 9.53 -0.63 -13.34
C ALA A 135 10.25 0.62 -13.88
N ALA A 136 9.66 1.34 -14.84
CA ALA A 136 10.19 2.59 -15.36
C ALA A 136 10.22 3.71 -14.28
N HIS A 137 9.13 3.86 -13.51
CA HIS A 137 9.10 4.78 -12.36
C HIS A 137 10.16 4.44 -11.31
N LEU A 138 10.27 3.17 -10.97
CA LEU A 138 11.28 2.69 -10.02
C LEU A 138 12.71 2.90 -10.53
N ALA A 139 12.93 2.79 -11.86
CA ALA A 139 14.22 3.08 -12.48
C ALA A 139 14.60 4.56 -12.40
N ALA A 140 13.60 5.45 -12.36
CA ALA A 140 13.79 6.88 -12.13
C ALA A 140 14.07 7.22 -10.65
N GLY A 141 14.03 6.23 -9.75
CA GLY A 141 14.25 6.42 -8.31
C GLY A 141 12.99 6.82 -7.55
N GLU A 142 11.81 6.72 -8.17
CA GLU A 142 10.54 7.13 -7.57
C GLU A 142 10.01 6.07 -6.56
N GLU A 143 9.36 6.54 -5.48
CA GLU A 143 8.53 5.69 -4.61
C GLU A 143 7.14 5.55 -5.26
N VAL A 144 6.77 4.31 -5.60
CA VAL A 144 5.48 3.98 -6.21
C VAL A 144 4.57 3.30 -5.19
N ALA A 145 3.45 3.93 -4.84
CA ALA A 145 2.36 3.33 -4.07
C ALA A 145 1.36 2.67 -5.02
N PHE A 146 1.29 1.34 -5.01
CA PHE A 146 0.30 0.59 -5.77
C PHE A 146 -0.89 0.26 -4.86
N ILE A 147 -2.04 0.90 -5.12
CA ILE A 147 -3.21 0.74 -4.24
C ILE A 147 -4.03 -0.50 -4.59
N THR A 148 -4.66 -1.08 -3.58
CA THR A 148 -5.57 -2.22 -3.74
C THR A 148 -6.72 -2.13 -2.75
N LEU A 149 -7.89 -2.62 -3.17
CA LEU A 149 -9.04 -2.79 -2.28
C LEU A 149 -8.69 -3.82 -1.17
N GLY A 150 -9.11 -3.57 0.06
CA GLY A 150 -8.80 -4.42 1.20
C GLY A 150 -7.32 -4.37 1.59
N ASP A 151 -6.70 -5.54 1.69
CA ASP A 151 -5.30 -5.72 2.10
C ASP A 151 -4.43 -6.23 0.94
N PRO A 152 -3.20 -5.70 0.76
CA PRO A 152 -2.32 -6.09 -0.35
C PRO A 152 -1.83 -7.54 -0.28
N ASN A 153 -1.83 -8.14 0.91
CA ASN A 153 -1.31 -9.49 1.12
C ASN A 153 -2.41 -10.58 1.06
N LEU A 154 -3.69 -10.17 0.84
CA LEU A 154 -4.82 -11.10 0.81
C LEU A 154 -5.58 -11.03 -0.52
N TYR A 155 -5.41 -12.05 -1.37
CA TYR A 155 -6.10 -12.20 -2.67
C TYR A 155 -6.04 -10.96 -3.58
N SER A 156 -4.96 -10.20 -3.50
CA SER A 156 -4.75 -8.93 -4.20
C SER A 156 -3.94 -9.09 -5.48
N THR A 157 -4.17 -8.19 -6.46
CA THR A 157 -3.33 -8.06 -7.66
C THR A 157 -1.91 -7.56 -7.37
N VAL A 158 -1.67 -6.98 -6.20
CA VAL A 158 -0.35 -6.51 -5.76
C VAL A 158 0.69 -7.62 -5.82
N SER A 159 0.33 -8.86 -5.46
CA SER A 159 1.26 -10.01 -5.51
C SER A 159 1.77 -10.27 -6.93
N SER A 160 0.90 -10.15 -7.94
CA SER A 160 1.28 -10.33 -9.36
C SER A 160 2.18 -9.19 -9.84
N VAL A 161 1.89 -7.95 -9.43
CA VAL A 161 2.73 -6.78 -9.75
C VAL A 161 4.10 -6.91 -9.09
N ILE A 162 4.17 -7.29 -7.82
CA ILE A 162 5.43 -7.53 -7.11
C ILE A 162 6.26 -8.60 -7.84
N ALA A 163 5.66 -9.71 -8.22
CA ALA A 163 6.35 -10.77 -8.95
C ALA A 163 6.88 -10.26 -10.32
N GLY A 164 6.04 -9.54 -11.07
CA GLY A 164 6.42 -8.97 -12.35
C GLY A 164 7.50 -7.89 -12.27
N VAL A 165 7.46 -7.04 -11.24
CA VAL A 165 8.50 -6.02 -10.98
C VAL A 165 9.81 -6.69 -10.56
N ARG A 166 9.78 -7.67 -9.66
CA ARG A 166 10.99 -8.41 -9.27
C ARG A 166 11.68 -9.14 -10.43
N ALA A 167 10.90 -9.63 -11.38
CA ALA A 167 11.46 -10.25 -12.59
C ALA A 167 12.23 -9.24 -13.46
N ARG A 168 11.88 -7.96 -13.42
CA ARG A 168 12.51 -6.86 -14.18
C ARG A 168 13.60 -6.15 -13.39
N ARG A 169 13.40 -6.00 -12.10
CA ARG A 169 14.25 -5.23 -11.18
C ARG A 169 14.38 -5.98 -9.84
N PRO A 170 15.25 -7.01 -9.77
CA PRO A 170 15.41 -7.84 -8.56
C PRO A 170 15.83 -7.04 -7.30
N GLU A 171 16.53 -5.91 -7.52
CA GLU A 171 17.06 -5.03 -6.47
C GLU A 171 16.01 -4.08 -5.86
N THR A 172 14.79 -4.01 -6.43
CA THR A 172 13.73 -3.11 -5.95
C THR A 172 13.36 -3.41 -4.50
N GLU A 173 13.39 -2.40 -3.64
CA GLU A 173 12.82 -2.48 -2.31
C GLU A 173 11.29 -2.59 -2.40
N ILE A 174 10.73 -3.59 -1.75
CA ILE A 174 9.29 -3.83 -1.74
C ILE A 174 8.78 -3.81 -0.30
N ALA A 175 7.71 -3.06 -0.07
CA ALA A 175 6.99 -3.04 1.19
C ALA A 175 5.48 -3.17 0.96
N THR A 176 4.75 -3.48 2.02
CA THR A 176 3.29 -3.44 2.03
C THR A 176 2.78 -2.65 3.23
N VAL A 177 1.65 -1.98 3.03
CA VAL A 177 0.90 -1.30 4.10
C VAL A 177 -0.45 -1.99 4.21
N ALA A 178 -0.73 -2.54 5.37
CA ALA A 178 -1.96 -3.28 5.64
C ALA A 178 -3.21 -2.40 5.47
N GLY A 179 -4.27 -3.03 4.97
CA GLY A 179 -5.61 -2.45 4.91
C GLY A 179 -6.63 -3.36 5.61
N ILE A 180 -7.76 -2.80 6.00
CA ILE A 180 -8.88 -3.56 6.55
C ILE A 180 -9.47 -4.43 5.43
N THR A 181 -9.69 -5.70 5.71
CA THR A 181 -10.20 -6.65 4.72
C THR A 181 -11.73 -6.62 4.65
N ALA A 182 -12.33 -7.04 3.52
CA ALA A 182 -13.77 -7.04 3.32
C ALA A 182 -14.50 -7.89 4.37
N PHE A 183 -13.95 -9.05 4.78
CA PHE A 183 -14.63 -9.88 5.79
C PHE A 183 -14.64 -9.26 7.19
N GLN A 184 -13.61 -8.46 7.54
CA GLN A 184 -13.60 -7.72 8.79
C GLN A 184 -14.67 -6.62 8.79
N ALA A 185 -14.81 -5.91 7.67
CA ALA A 185 -15.86 -4.91 7.52
C ALA A 185 -17.26 -5.56 7.53
N LEU A 186 -17.46 -6.69 6.85
CA LEU A 186 -18.72 -7.42 6.89
C LEU A 186 -19.09 -7.87 8.31
N ALA A 187 -18.10 -8.32 9.08
CA ALA A 187 -18.34 -8.71 10.48
C ALA A 187 -18.69 -7.50 11.37
N MET A 188 -18.24 -6.30 11.02
CA MET A 188 -18.58 -5.07 11.73
C MET A 188 -20.06 -4.66 11.54
N GLU A 189 -20.62 -4.89 10.35
CA GLU A 189 -22.02 -4.59 10.03
C GLU A 189 -23.02 -5.53 10.72
N GLY A 190 -22.57 -6.67 11.24
CA GLY A 190 -23.39 -7.65 11.92
C GLY A 190 -22.85 -8.02 13.32
N PRO A 191 -23.63 -8.74 14.14
CA PRO A 191 -23.17 -9.22 15.44
C PRO A 191 -22.21 -10.43 15.35
N ALA A 192 -21.58 -10.64 14.20
CA ALA A 192 -20.78 -11.83 13.94
C ALA A 192 -19.36 -11.71 14.50
N MET A 193 -19.04 -12.46 15.54
CA MET A 193 -17.65 -12.69 15.93
C MET A 193 -17.02 -13.67 14.94
N LEU A 194 -15.89 -13.25 14.35
CA LEU A 194 -15.20 -14.05 13.33
C LEU A 194 -14.55 -15.31 13.92
N ALA A 195 -14.02 -15.20 15.11
CA ALA A 195 -13.50 -16.33 15.88
C ALA A 195 -13.45 -15.95 17.34
N ASP A 196 -13.73 -16.93 18.24
CA ASP A 196 -13.63 -16.77 19.67
C ASP A 196 -12.77 -17.90 20.27
N GLU A 197 -11.97 -17.57 21.27
CA GLU A 197 -11.08 -18.47 22.02
C GLU A 197 -10.34 -19.49 21.13
N GLN A 198 -10.87 -20.72 21.04
CA GLN A 198 -10.25 -21.84 20.34
C GLN A 198 -10.78 -22.06 18.91
N GLN A 199 -11.68 -21.20 18.45
CA GLN A 199 -12.21 -21.29 17.08
C GLN A 199 -11.16 -20.90 16.05
N SER A 200 -11.10 -21.65 14.97
CA SER A 200 -10.27 -21.31 13.82
C SER A 200 -11.05 -20.43 12.84
N LEU A 201 -10.35 -19.49 12.19
CA LEU A 201 -10.87 -18.75 11.04
C LEU A 201 -10.18 -19.23 9.77
N VAL A 202 -10.97 -19.72 8.81
CA VAL A 202 -10.47 -20.24 7.54
C VAL A 202 -10.94 -19.34 6.40
N LEU A 203 -10.00 -18.93 5.55
CA LEU A 203 -10.26 -18.11 4.37
C LEU A 203 -10.14 -18.98 3.12
N VAL A 204 -11.23 -19.12 2.37
CA VAL A 204 -11.29 -19.94 1.16
C VAL A 204 -11.74 -19.09 -0.03
N PRO A 205 -10.99 -19.06 -1.15
CA PRO A 205 -11.50 -18.43 -2.36
C PRO A 205 -12.66 -19.24 -2.92
N ALA A 206 -13.76 -18.61 -3.28
CA ALA A 206 -14.92 -19.32 -3.86
C ALA A 206 -14.62 -20.02 -5.20
N SER A 207 -13.45 -19.74 -5.79
CA SER A 207 -12.93 -20.45 -6.96
C SER A 207 -12.26 -21.79 -6.60
N ALA A 208 -12.09 -22.12 -5.33
CA ALA A 208 -11.56 -23.40 -4.90
C ALA A 208 -12.47 -24.57 -5.38
N PRO A 209 -11.91 -25.79 -5.52
CA PRO A 209 -12.70 -27.00 -5.79
C PRO A 209 -13.83 -27.16 -4.77
N ALA A 210 -15.00 -27.67 -5.19
CA ALA A 210 -16.16 -27.82 -4.34
C ALA A 210 -15.84 -28.69 -3.11
N GLU A 211 -15.07 -29.72 -3.28
CA GLU A 211 -14.67 -30.66 -2.22
C GLU A 211 -13.91 -29.98 -1.09
N ILE A 212 -13.10 -28.96 -1.41
CA ILE A 212 -12.36 -28.17 -0.40
C ILE A 212 -13.35 -27.29 0.39
N ILE A 213 -14.26 -26.62 -0.30
CA ILE A 213 -15.26 -25.76 0.33
C ILE A 213 -16.17 -26.60 1.25
N GLU A 214 -16.68 -27.73 0.75
CA GLU A 214 -17.53 -28.65 1.50
C GLU A 214 -16.83 -29.23 2.74
N ALA A 215 -15.55 -29.63 2.58
CA ALA A 215 -14.74 -30.13 3.69
C ALA A 215 -14.54 -29.09 4.80
N GLU A 216 -14.35 -27.80 4.44
CA GLU A 216 -14.23 -26.74 5.43
C GLU A 216 -15.58 -26.39 6.08
N LEU A 217 -16.67 -26.41 5.30
CA LEU A 217 -18.01 -26.17 5.81
C LEU A 217 -18.53 -27.29 6.72
N ALA A 218 -18.11 -28.53 6.53
CA ALA A 218 -18.48 -29.67 7.37
C ALA A 218 -17.93 -29.60 8.81
N ARG A 219 -16.93 -28.72 9.05
CA ARG A 219 -16.30 -28.60 10.36
C ARG A 219 -16.98 -27.53 11.22
N SER A 220 -17.47 -27.93 12.40
CA SER A 220 -18.19 -27.06 13.35
C SER A 220 -17.25 -26.20 14.23
N ASP A 221 -15.95 -26.54 14.28
CA ASP A 221 -14.94 -25.89 15.13
C ASP A 221 -14.34 -24.59 14.54
N ARG A 222 -14.91 -24.10 13.43
CA ARG A 222 -14.35 -22.94 12.72
C ARG A 222 -15.37 -22.07 12.03
N SER A 223 -15.00 -20.81 11.85
CA SER A 223 -15.63 -19.89 10.92
C SER A 223 -14.99 -19.99 9.54
N VAL A 224 -15.80 -19.94 8.50
CA VAL A 224 -15.33 -20.02 7.11
C VAL A 224 -15.71 -18.74 6.37
N VAL A 225 -14.73 -18.07 5.82
CA VAL A 225 -14.92 -16.89 4.96
C VAL A 225 -14.71 -17.31 3.51
N LEU A 226 -15.75 -17.17 2.69
CA LEU A 226 -15.72 -17.46 1.26
C LEU A 226 -15.48 -16.18 0.47
N TYR A 227 -14.28 -16.03 -0.07
CA TYR A 227 -13.88 -14.85 -0.82
C TYR A 227 -14.26 -14.94 -2.30
N LYS A 228 -14.63 -13.79 -2.91
CA LYS A 228 -14.90 -13.69 -4.36
C LYS A 228 -16.05 -14.60 -4.80
N ALA A 229 -17.13 -14.61 -4.02
CA ALA A 229 -18.30 -15.45 -4.23
C ALA A 229 -19.15 -15.07 -5.46
N GLY A 230 -18.94 -13.90 -6.05
CA GLY A 230 -19.67 -13.41 -7.21
C GLY A 230 -19.75 -14.43 -8.35
N GLY A 231 -20.95 -14.68 -8.87
CA GLY A 231 -21.22 -15.68 -9.89
C GLY A 231 -21.34 -17.12 -9.40
N ARG A 232 -21.08 -17.41 -8.11
CA ARG A 232 -21.21 -18.76 -7.50
C ARG A 232 -22.16 -18.79 -6.29
N ILE A 233 -22.87 -17.71 -6.01
CA ILE A 233 -23.69 -17.55 -4.80
C ILE A 233 -24.70 -18.69 -4.64
N ALA A 234 -25.40 -19.10 -5.70
CA ALA A 234 -26.38 -20.22 -5.62
C ALA A 234 -25.68 -21.51 -5.19
N ALA A 235 -24.57 -21.91 -5.84
CA ALA A 235 -23.85 -23.12 -5.48
C ALA A 235 -23.27 -23.09 -4.06
N LEU A 236 -22.85 -21.90 -3.59
CA LEU A 236 -22.37 -21.72 -2.23
C LEU A 236 -23.51 -21.81 -1.20
N ALA A 237 -24.70 -21.28 -1.53
CA ALA A 237 -25.91 -21.42 -0.68
C ALA A 237 -26.31 -22.90 -0.55
N ASP A 238 -26.26 -23.65 -1.64
CA ASP A 238 -26.55 -25.12 -1.61
C ASP A 238 -25.55 -25.87 -0.74
N ALA A 239 -24.25 -25.54 -0.84
CA ALA A 239 -23.21 -26.12 0.01
C ALA A 239 -23.39 -25.75 1.49
N LEU A 240 -23.74 -24.50 1.81
CA LEU A 240 -24.04 -24.05 3.16
C LEU A 240 -25.27 -24.74 3.73
N ALA A 241 -26.33 -24.92 2.93
CA ALA A 241 -27.54 -25.65 3.34
C ALA A 241 -27.23 -27.13 3.63
N SER A 242 -26.45 -27.77 2.76
CA SER A 242 -26.01 -29.16 2.95
C SER A 242 -25.17 -29.36 4.21
N ALA A 243 -24.41 -28.35 4.61
CA ALA A 243 -23.62 -28.33 5.84
C ALA A 243 -24.41 -27.84 7.08
N ALA A 244 -25.73 -27.56 6.96
CA ALA A 244 -26.59 -26.95 7.99
C ALA A 244 -26.03 -25.61 8.54
N ARG A 245 -25.44 -24.80 7.70
CA ARG A 245 -24.78 -23.52 8.08
C ARG A 245 -25.39 -22.30 7.38
N LEU A 246 -26.45 -22.48 6.58
CA LEU A 246 -27.06 -21.40 5.80
C LEU A 246 -27.69 -20.32 6.70
N ASP A 247 -28.39 -20.70 7.76
CA ASP A 247 -29.09 -19.77 8.66
C ASP A 247 -28.12 -18.83 9.42
N GLY A 248 -26.89 -19.25 9.61
CA GLY A 248 -25.84 -18.45 10.23
C GLY A 248 -24.91 -17.73 9.23
N ALA A 249 -25.19 -17.81 7.93
CA ALA A 249 -24.35 -17.21 6.91
C ALA A 249 -24.71 -15.73 6.72
N VAL A 250 -23.68 -14.91 6.57
CA VAL A 250 -23.81 -13.48 6.25
C VAL A 250 -23.08 -13.23 4.93
N MET A 251 -23.73 -12.51 4.02
CA MET A 251 -23.17 -12.11 2.74
C MET A 251 -23.16 -10.59 2.63
N GLY A 252 -22.08 -10.03 2.11
CA GLY A 252 -21.97 -8.61 1.75
C GLY A 252 -21.28 -8.44 0.41
N GLU A 253 -21.77 -7.47 -0.35
CA GLU A 253 -21.18 -6.99 -1.58
C GLU A 253 -21.17 -5.47 -1.52
N LEU A 254 -20.09 -4.84 -2.00
CA LEU A 254 -19.92 -3.37 -1.98
C LEU A 254 -20.01 -2.75 -0.57
N ILE A 255 -19.57 -3.46 0.45
CA ILE A 255 -19.72 -3.12 1.88
C ILE A 255 -19.36 -1.65 2.13
N GLY A 256 -20.34 -0.87 2.67
CA GLY A 256 -20.23 0.56 2.95
C GLY A 256 -20.09 1.44 1.69
N MET A 257 -20.36 0.91 0.52
CA MET A 257 -20.32 1.66 -0.75
C MET A 257 -21.73 1.79 -1.34
N PRO A 258 -21.98 2.80 -2.21
CA PRO A 258 -23.26 2.89 -2.90
C PRO A 258 -23.61 1.61 -3.66
N GLY A 259 -24.77 1.01 -3.37
CA GLY A 259 -25.24 -0.24 -3.98
C GLY A 259 -25.03 -1.49 -3.12
N GLU A 260 -24.66 -1.32 -1.84
CA GLU A 260 -24.65 -2.39 -0.84
C GLU A 260 -26.03 -3.06 -0.69
#